data_601ac6277b5adc99786acac6dfd25d00
#
_entry.id   601ac6277b5adc99786acac6dfd25d00
#
_cell.length_a   1.000
_cell.length_b   1.000
_cell.length_c   1.000
_cell.angle_alpha   90.00
_cell.angle_beta   90.00
_cell.angle_gamma   90.00
#
_symmetry.space_group_name_H-M   'P 1'
#
loop_
_entity.id
_entity.type
_entity.pdbx_description
1 polymer ?
#
loop_
_entity_poly.entity_id
_entity_poly.type
_entity_poly.pdbx_seq_one_letter_code
_entity_poly.pdbx_strand_id
1 'polypeptide(L)' 'MDDAPLNAAMMGQLAHAVGFICGAGHPAAVAQKAAAASGSDKDIKAARKVFLRLKPTERRAALAMLEE' A
#
# COMPACT_ATOMS: atom_id res chain seq x y z
N MET A 1 -13.56 -4.01 7.81
CA MET A 1 -12.33 -4.62 8.13
C MET A 1 -11.16 -3.96 7.51
N ASP A 2 -10.16 -3.87 8.27
CA ASP A 2 -8.99 -3.11 7.88
C ASP A 2 -8.20 -3.76 6.78
N ASP A 3 -8.40 -5.05 6.59
CA ASP A 3 -7.64 -5.78 5.59
C ASP A 3 -8.23 -5.66 4.19
N ALA A 4 -9.48 -5.24 4.10
CA ALA A 4 -10.20 -5.27 2.85
C ALA A 4 -9.48 -4.56 1.70
N PRO A 5 -8.92 -3.35 1.91
CA PRO A 5 -8.26 -2.67 0.80
C PRO A 5 -6.88 -3.19 0.46
N LEU A 6 -6.39 -4.21 1.17
CA LEU A 6 -5.02 -4.67 0.99
C LEU A 6 -4.95 -5.95 0.17
N ASN A 7 -5.78 -6.06 -0.87
CA ASN A 7 -5.69 -7.15 -1.82
C ASN A 7 -4.91 -6.70 -3.06
N ALA A 8 -4.66 -7.65 -3.97
CA ALA A 8 -3.83 -7.38 -5.14
C ALA A 8 -4.41 -6.25 -6.00
N ALA A 9 -5.74 -6.21 -6.14
CA ALA A 9 -6.37 -5.20 -6.97
C ALA A 9 -6.16 -3.80 -6.40
N MET A 10 -6.15 -3.68 -5.08
CA MET A 10 -5.99 -2.38 -4.42
C MET A 10 -4.54 -1.98 -4.26
N MET A 11 -3.62 -2.93 -4.35
CA MET A 11 -2.20 -2.64 -4.13
C MET A 11 -1.64 -1.62 -5.11
N GLY A 12 -2.11 -1.66 -6.35
CA GLY A 12 -1.67 -0.67 -7.33
C GLY A 12 -2.08 0.74 -6.96
N GLN A 13 -3.32 0.90 -6.53
CA GLN A 13 -3.82 2.21 -6.10
C GLN A 13 -3.14 2.64 -4.83
N LEU A 14 -2.95 1.71 -3.91
CA LEU A 14 -2.29 2.01 -2.64
C LEU A 14 -0.84 2.40 -2.87
N ALA A 15 -0.15 1.72 -3.77
CA ALA A 15 1.22 2.06 -4.12
C ALA A 15 1.31 3.48 -4.66
N HIS A 16 0.35 3.86 -5.49
CA HIS A 16 0.31 5.20 -6.05
C HIS A 16 0.08 6.24 -4.94
N ALA A 17 -0.85 5.96 -4.04
CA ALA A 17 -1.16 6.88 -2.96
C ALA A 17 0.02 7.05 -2.01
N VAL A 18 0.63 5.94 -1.62
CA VAL A 18 1.79 5.98 -0.73
C VAL A 18 2.96 6.66 -1.41
N GLY A 19 3.15 6.41 -2.70
CA GLY A 19 4.19 7.06 -3.46
C GLY A 19 4.02 8.56 -3.52
N PHE A 20 2.78 9.02 -3.54
CA PHE A 20 2.48 10.44 -3.54
C PHE A 20 2.76 11.06 -2.17
N ILE A 21 2.40 10.35 -1.11
CA ILE A 21 2.51 10.87 0.25
C ILE A 21 3.93 10.73 0.79
N CYS A 22 4.55 9.59 0.60
CA CYS A 22 5.85 9.26 1.21
C CYS A 22 7.00 9.30 0.22
N GLY A 23 6.70 9.34 -1.08
CA GLY A 23 7.72 9.28 -2.11
C GLY A 23 7.74 7.93 -2.81
N ALA A 24 7.93 7.95 -4.12
CA ALA A 24 7.90 6.73 -4.92
C ALA A 24 9.00 5.75 -4.56
N GLY A 25 10.11 6.24 -3.99
CA GLY A 25 11.20 5.38 -3.56
C GLY A 25 11.08 4.85 -2.15
N HIS A 26 10.02 5.22 -1.44
CA HIS A 26 9.83 4.75 -0.07
C HIS A 26 9.61 3.23 -0.07
N PRO A 27 10.18 2.50 0.91
CA PRO A 27 10.03 1.05 0.94
C PRO A 27 8.59 0.57 0.89
N ALA A 28 7.66 1.30 1.52
CA ALA A 28 6.26 0.92 1.50
C ALA A 28 5.69 1.02 0.09
N ALA A 29 6.02 2.07 -0.64
CA ALA A 29 5.53 2.23 -2.01
C ALA A 29 6.10 1.15 -2.91
N VAL A 30 7.39 0.85 -2.74
CA VAL A 30 8.05 -0.17 -3.54
C VAL A 30 7.44 -1.55 -3.27
N ALA A 31 7.20 -1.88 -2.00
CA ALA A 31 6.61 -3.16 -1.64
C ALA A 31 5.21 -3.31 -2.22
N GLN A 32 4.42 -2.27 -2.16
CA GLN A 32 3.06 -2.32 -2.67
C GLN A 32 3.01 -2.41 -4.17
N LYS A 33 3.93 -1.74 -4.84
CA LYS A 33 4.05 -1.83 -6.28
C LYS A 33 4.42 -3.25 -6.70
N ALA A 34 5.35 -3.86 -5.98
CA ALA A 34 5.74 -5.24 -6.24
C ALA A 34 4.56 -6.19 -6.03
N ALA A 35 3.79 -5.98 -4.97
CA ALA A 35 2.62 -6.80 -4.69
C ALA A 35 1.57 -6.65 -5.80
N ALA A 36 1.38 -5.45 -6.29
CA ALA A 36 0.43 -5.21 -7.37
C ALA A 36 0.85 -5.91 -8.65
N ALA A 37 2.16 -5.92 -8.92
CA ALA A 37 2.68 -6.53 -10.14
C ALA A 37 2.62 -8.04 -10.10
N SER A 38 2.96 -8.64 -8.95
CA SER A 38 3.04 -10.10 -8.84
C SER A 38 1.72 -10.75 -8.44
N GLY A 39 0.94 -10.05 -7.59
CA GLY A 39 -0.29 -10.60 -7.07
C GLY A 39 -0.10 -11.77 -6.13
N SER A 40 1.13 -12.08 -5.74
CA SER A 40 1.37 -13.25 -4.88
C SER A 40 1.05 -12.93 -3.43
N ASP A 41 0.63 -13.96 -2.70
CA ASP A 41 0.30 -13.80 -1.28
C ASP A 41 1.51 -13.34 -0.49
N LYS A 42 2.69 -13.80 -0.85
CA LYS A 42 3.91 -13.44 -0.17
C LYS A 42 4.17 -11.94 -0.29
N ASP A 43 4.04 -11.42 -1.50
CA ASP A 43 4.29 -10.00 -1.73
C ASP A 43 3.20 -9.14 -1.10
N ILE A 44 1.95 -9.60 -1.13
CA ILE A 44 0.85 -8.89 -0.51
C ILE A 44 1.06 -8.81 0.99
N LYS A 45 1.47 -9.90 1.61
CA LYS A 45 1.73 -9.90 3.05
C LYS A 45 2.88 -8.97 3.41
N ALA A 46 3.93 -8.97 2.58
CA ALA A 46 5.07 -8.09 2.81
C ALA A 46 4.66 -6.62 2.69
N ALA A 47 3.88 -6.30 1.66
CA ALA A 47 3.42 -4.93 1.45
C ALA A 47 2.53 -4.46 2.60
N ARG A 48 1.65 -5.33 3.06
CA ARG A 48 0.77 -5.00 4.18
C ARG A 48 1.55 -4.73 5.45
N LYS A 49 2.57 -5.55 5.71
CA LYS A 49 3.41 -5.38 6.87
C LYS A 49 4.12 -4.03 6.84
N VAL A 50 4.67 -3.67 5.70
CA VAL A 50 5.35 -2.40 5.55
C VAL A 50 4.37 -1.24 5.67
N PHE A 51 3.17 -1.38 5.09
CA PHE A 51 2.16 -0.36 5.17
C PHE A 51 1.76 -0.08 6.63
N LEU A 52 1.63 -1.14 7.43
CA LEU A 52 1.25 -0.99 8.83
C LEU A 52 2.34 -0.33 9.66
N ARG A 53 3.55 -0.23 9.14
CA ARG A 53 4.64 0.47 9.81
C ARG A 53 4.63 1.97 9.56
N LEU A 54 3.83 2.42 8.62
CA LEU A 54 3.72 3.86 8.36
C LEU A 54 3.05 4.54 9.53
N LYS A 55 3.30 5.84 9.65
CA LYS A 55 2.64 6.63 10.68
C LYS A 55 1.13 6.60 10.46
N PRO A 56 0.34 6.63 11.53
CA PRO A 56 -1.12 6.59 11.39
C PRO A 56 -1.67 7.66 10.46
N THR A 57 -1.10 8.86 10.47
CA THR A 57 -1.54 9.93 9.59
C THR A 57 -1.29 9.59 8.13
N GLU A 58 -0.15 8.95 7.85
CA GLU A 58 0.19 8.57 6.48
C GLU A 58 -0.72 7.46 6.00
N ARG A 59 -0.99 6.46 6.84
CA ARG A 59 -1.90 5.38 6.47
C ARG A 59 -3.29 5.91 6.19
N ARG A 60 -3.75 6.81 7.04
CA ARG A 60 -5.08 7.38 6.90
C ARG A 60 -5.18 8.18 5.62
N ALA A 61 -4.16 8.96 5.31
CA ALA A 61 -4.15 9.76 4.10
C ALA A 61 -4.17 8.88 2.86
N ALA A 62 -3.38 7.80 2.87
CA ALA A 62 -3.33 6.89 1.73
C ALA A 62 -4.68 6.20 1.52
N LEU A 63 -5.31 5.74 2.59
CA LEU A 63 -6.60 5.08 2.48
C LEU A 63 -7.69 6.05 2.04
N ALA A 64 -7.61 7.29 2.46
CA ALA A 64 -8.56 8.30 2.05
C ALA A 64 -8.50 8.54 0.54
N MET A 65 -7.30 8.48 -0.04
CA MET A 65 -7.15 8.64 -1.46
C MET A 65 -7.81 7.52 -2.25
N LEU A 66 -7.89 6.33 -1.67
CA LEU A 66 -8.52 5.20 -2.33
C LEU A 66 -10.04 5.29 -2.33
N GLU A 67 -10.59 6.06 -1.42
CA GLU A 67 -12.04 6.15 -1.27
C GLU A 67 -12.66 7.15 -2.22
N GLU A 68 -11.85 7.87 -2.93
CA GLU A 68 -12.38 8.80 -3.92
C GLU A 68 -12.66 8.10 -5.23
#